data_8410dd10e6b42c9de024b8f2b41e92a6
#
_entry.id   8410dd10e6b42c9de024b8f2b41e92a6
#
_cell.length_a   1.000
_cell.length_b   1.000
_cell.length_c   1.000
_cell.angle_alpha   90.00
_cell.angle_beta   90.00
_cell.angle_gamma   90.00
#
_symmetry.space_group_name_H-M   'P 1'
#
loop_
_entity.id
_entity.type
_entity.pdbx_description
1 polymer ?
#
loop_
_entity_poly.entity_id
_entity_poly.type
_entity_poly.pdbx_seq_one_letter_code
_entity_poly.pdbx_strand_id
1 'polypeptide(L)'
;FEGITLVYESGKFKLDTQATFHCDYFSLLSLLNDDTTSLYERRVPILDIVCRGKFLTFMDAPVLDSFKSSTEQLLLKPLIALMNAAVEQSDYTSALHCIKCIFYIDPTNEAAFHTQTRVLKRLGKTRELQDAIIHYNETYKKMYGEGKEK
;
A
#
# COMPACT_ATOMS: atom_id res chain seq x y z
N PHE A 1 -12.94 15.37 -21.90
CA PHE A 1 -12.21 16.27 -20.96
C PHE A 1 -12.32 17.69 -21.53
N GLU A 2 -13.50 18.31 -21.40
CA GLU A 2 -13.69 19.71 -21.77
C GLU A 2 -13.00 20.61 -20.74
N GLY A 3 -12.29 21.65 -21.21
CA GLY A 3 -11.67 22.66 -20.34
C GLY A 3 -10.24 22.35 -19.86
N ILE A 4 -9.59 21.30 -20.38
CA ILE A 4 -8.19 20.99 -20.09
C ILE A 4 -7.36 21.20 -21.37
N THR A 5 -6.41 22.11 -21.33
CA THR A 5 -5.49 22.36 -22.44
C THR A 5 -4.06 22.01 -22.00
N LEU A 6 -3.35 21.23 -22.80
CA LEU A 6 -1.94 20.96 -22.60
C LEU A 6 -1.13 22.03 -23.36
N VAL A 7 -0.42 22.87 -22.64
CA VAL A 7 0.42 23.92 -23.19
C VAL A 7 1.88 23.52 -23.07
N TYR A 8 2.65 23.65 -24.14
CA TYR A 8 4.10 23.45 -24.12
C TYR A 8 4.80 24.81 -24.08
N GLU A 9 5.49 25.08 -22.99
CA GLU A 9 6.20 26.35 -22.78
C GLU A 9 7.55 26.12 -22.10
N SER A 10 8.61 26.71 -22.63
CA SER A 10 9.97 26.68 -22.07
C SER A 10 10.49 25.25 -21.78
N GLY A 11 10.23 24.30 -22.71
CA GLY A 11 10.69 22.91 -22.56
C GLY A 11 9.86 22.06 -21.59
N LYS A 12 8.72 22.56 -21.11
CA LYS A 12 7.85 21.87 -20.17
C LYS A 12 6.42 21.84 -20.66
N PHE A 13 5.73 20.73 -20.38
CA PHE A 13 4.29 20.66 -20.54
C PHE A 13 3.60 21.19 -19.29
N LYS A 14 2.65 22.07 -19.49
CA LYS A 14 1.76 22.60 -18.45
C LYS A 14 0.32 22.24 -18.80
N LEU A 15 -0.45 21.89 -17.78
CA LEU A 15 -1.92 21.82 -17.92
C LEU A 15 -2.46 23.21 -17.63
N ASP A 16 -3.08 23.82 -18.67
CA ASP A 16 -3.85 25.06 -18.52
C ASP A 16 -5.30 24.68 -18.30
N THR A 17 -5.79 24.90 -17.09
CA THR A 17 -7.14 24.53 -16.70
C THR A 17 -7.58 25.33 -15.47
N GLN A 18 -8.87 25.61 -15.42
CA GLN A 18 -9.54 26.12 -14.23
C GLN A 18 -10.05 25.00 -13.31
N ALA A 19 -9.88 23.73 -13.71
CA ALA A 19 -10.29 22.59 -12.91
C ALA A 19 -9.35 22.33 -11.73
N THR A 20 -9.90 21.98 -10.59
CA THR A 20 -9.13 21.49 -9.46
C THR A 20 -8.76 20.03 -9.67
N PHE A 21 -7.47 19.74 -9.69
CA PHE A 21 -7.00 18.35 -9.79
C PHE A 21 -6.81 17.75 -8.42
N HIS A 22 -7.41 16.59 -8.21
CA HIS A 22 -7.09 15.72 -7.09
C HIS A 22 -6.09 14.66 -7.55
N CYS A 23 -4.92 14.63 -6.90
CA CYS A 23 -3.91 13.61 -7.14
C CYS A 23 -3.74 12.79 -5.86
N ASP A 24 -4.10 11.51 -5.92
CA ASP A 24 -4.00 10.59 -4.79
C ASP A 24 -2.59 10.54 -4.19
N TYR A 25 -1.56 10.62 -5.03
CA TYR A 25 -0.17 10.65 -4.57
C TYR A 25 0.12 11.86 -3.66
N PHE A 26 -0.27 13.06 -4.08
CA PHE A 26 -0.05 14.26 -3.25
C PHE A 26 -0.91 14.27 -2.00
N SER A 27 -2.15 13.79 -2.10
CA SER A 27 -3.02 13.63 -0.95
C SER A 27 -2.43 12.64 0.06
N LEU A 28 -1.87 11.54 -0.42
CA LEU A 28 -1.21 10.55 0.42
C LEU A 28 0.05 11.11 1.09
N LEU A 29 0.90 11.82 0.35
CA LEU A 29 2.08 12.48 0.93
C LEU A 29 1.70 13.49 2.01
N SER A 30 0.66 14.29 1.78
CA SER A 30 0.15 15.22 2.80
C SER A 30 -0.31 14.49 4.06
N LEU A 31 -1.06 13.38 3.90
CA LEU A 31 -1.51 12.55 5.02
C LEU A 31 -0.35 11.88 5.77
N LEU A 32 0.72 11.48 5.09
CA LEU A 32 1.87 10.84 5.72
C LEU A 32 2.78 11.83 6.46
N ASN A 33 2.86 13.07 5.98
CA ASN A 33 3.70 14.13 6.53
C ASN A 33 2.96 15.05 7.53
N ASP A 34 1.69 14.78 7.81
CA ASP A 34 0.94 15.55 8.80
C ASP A 34 1.33 15.10 10.23
N ASP A 35 1.98 15.99 10.98
CA ASP A 35 2.40 15.74 12.37
C ASP A 35 1.36 16.21 13.40
N THR A 36 0.20 16.72 12.96
CA THR A 36 -0.83 17.25 13.88
C THR A 36 -1.66 16.18 14.56
N THR A 37 -1.80 15.03 13.91
CA THR A 37 -2.54 13.86 14.40
C THR A 37 -1.70 12.59 14.28
N SER A 38 -2.05 11.56 15.06
CA SER A 38 -1.35 10.28 14.97
C SER A 38 -1.60 9.59 13.62
N LEU A 39 -0.64 8.79 13.18
CA LEU A 39 -0.78 8.00 11.94
C LEU A 39 -2.05 7.10 11.98
N TYR A 40 -2.38 6.57 13.16
CA TYR A 40 -3.56 5.73 13.34
C TYR A 40 -4.87 6.51 13.17
N GLU A 41 -4.95 7.75 13.63
CA GLU A 41 -6.13 8.60 13.42
C GLU A 41 -6.38 8.87 11.94
N ARG A 42 -5.33 9.00 11.16
CA ARG A 42 -5.39 9.21 9.70
C ARG A 42 -5.55 7.93 8.88
N ARG A 43 -5.70 6.77 9.52
CA ARG A 43 -5.72 5.46 8.84
C ARG A 43 -6.77 5.34 7.73
N VAL A 44 -7.97 5.88 7.97
CA VAL A 44 -9.07 5.74 7.00
C VAL A 44 -8.73 6.38 5.67
N PRO A 45 -8.40 7.68 5.58
CA PRO A 45 -8.06 8.29 4.29
C PRO A 45 -6.77 7.72 3.68
N ILE A 46 -5.80 7.27 4.47
CA ILE A 46 -4.60 6.60 3.97
C ILE A 46 -4.98 5.27 3.29
N LEU A 47 -5.74 4.43 3.99
CA LEU A 47 -6.15 3.13 3.45
C LEU A 47 -7.09 3.26 2.25
N ASP A 48 -7.97 4.24 2.23
CA ASP A 48 -8.84 4.53 1.08
C ASP A 48 -8.05 4.80 -0.20
N ILE A 49 -6.88 5.43 -0.09
CA ILE A 49 -6.00 5.66 -1.23
C ILE A 49 -5.20 4.40 -1.57
N VAL A 50 -4.52 3.82 -0.59
CA VAL A 50 -3.56 2.72 -0.84
C VAL A 50 -4.25 1.42 -1.23
N CYS A 51 -5.45 1.14 -0.71
CA CYS A 51 -6.20 -0.07 -1.04
C CYS A 51 -6.82 -0.06 -2.44
N ARG A 52 -6.73 1.05 -3.20
CA ARG A 52 -7.13 1.09 -4.63
C ARG A 52 -6.26 0.21 -5.52
N GLY A 53 -5.08 -0.19 -5.06
CA GLY A 53 -4.19 -1.12 -5.74
C GLY A 53 -2.76 -0.61 -5.88
N LYS A 54 -1.97 -1.31 -6.68
CA LYS A 54 -0.58 -0.91 -6.95
C LYS A 54 -0.52 0.44 -7.65
N PHE A 55 0.43 1.26 -7.23
CA PHE A 55 0.66 2.58 -7.82
C PHE A 55 1.06 2.48 -9.30
N LEU A 56 0.36 3.21 -10.15
CA LEU A 56 0.61 3.26 -11.61
C LEU A 56 0.65 1.88 -12.30
N THR A 57 -0.17 0.93 -11.87
CA THR A 57 -0.19 -0.46 -12.40
C THR A 57 -0.42 -0.50 -13.92
N PHE A 58 -1.22 0.42 -14.45
CA PHE A 58 -1.59 0.44 -15.88
C PHE A 58 -0.63 1.23 -16.77
N MET A 59 0.42 1.82 -16.18
CA MET A 59 1.40 2.59 -16.94
C MET A 59 2.67 1.75 -17.08
N ASP A 60 2.82 1.09 -18.22
CA ASP A 60 4.04 0.36 -18.57
C ASP A 60 5.01 1.29 -19.31
N ALA A 61 5.75 2.07 -18.54
CA ALA A 61 6.74 3.00 -19.05
C ALA A 61 8.02 2.92 -18.20
N PRO A 62 9.15 2.46 -18.75
CA PRO A 62 10.40 2.27 -17.99
C PRO A 62 10.88 3.51 -17.25
N VAL A 63 10.60 4.70 -17.79
CA VAL A 63 10.92 5.98 -17.13
C VAL A 63 10.22 6.15 -15.77
N LEU A 64 9.12 5.45 -15.54
CA LEU A 64 8.35 5.51 -14.30
C LEU A 64 8.75 4.44 -13.27
N ASP A 65 9.57 3.45 -13.65
CA ASP A 65 9.89 2.32 -12.77
C ASP A 65 10.62 2.77 -11.50
N SER A 66 11.55 3.72 -11.62
CA SER A 66 12.24 4.31 -10.46
C SER A 66 11.25 5.04 -9.54
N PHE A 67 10.28 5.76 -10.11
CA PHE A 67 9.28 6.49 -9.35
C PHE A 67 8.29 5.54 -8.66
N LYS A 68 7.86 4.47 -9.34
CA LYS A 68 7.03 3.41 -8.75
C LYS A 68 7.74 2.77 -7.56
N SER A 69 8.98 2.32 -7.76
CA SER A 69 9.78 1.69 -6.72
C SER A 69 10.02 2.61 -5.51
N SER A 70 10.33 3.88 -5.76
CA SER A 70 10.53 4.87 -4.68
C SER A 70 9.24 5.10 -3.90
N THR A 71 8.09 5.16 -4.57
CA THR A 71 6.78 5.32 -3.93
C THR A 71 6.42 4.10 -3.10
N GLU A 72 6.64 2.90 -3.61
CA GLU A 72 6.41 1.65 -2.88
C GLU A 72 7.26 1.57 -1.61
N GLN A 73 8.55 1.90 -1.70
CA GLN A 73 9.45 1.95 -0.54
C GLN A 73 9.03 2.99 0.50
N LEU A 74 8.59 4.17 0.05
CA LEU A 74 8.09 5.23 0.93
C LEU A 74 6.85 4.77 1.71
N LEU A 75 5.98 3.95 1.11
CA LEU A 75 4.74 3.47 1.72
C LEU A 75 4.95 2.31 2.70
N LEU A 76 5.96 1.48 2.50
CA LEU A 76 6.12 0.23 3.26
C LEU A 76 6.27 0.49 4.77
N LYS A 77 7.12 1.44 5.16
CA LYS A 77 7.37 1.77 6.58
C LYS A 77 6.13 2.33 7.29
N PRO A 78 5.41 3.32 6.75
CA PRO A 78 4.15 3.80 7.34
C PRO A 78 3.07 2.73 7.43
N LEU A 79 2.93 1.87 6.42
CA LEU A 79 1.95 0.78 6.45
C LEU A 79 2.24 -0.25 7.54
N ILE A 80 3.51 -0.60 7.77
CA ILE A 80 3.91 -1.48 8.86
C ILE A 80 3.62 -0.81 10.22
N ALA A 81 3.93 0.47 10.37
CA ALA A 81 3.64 1.22 11.59
C ALA A 81 2.12 1.28 11.86
N LEU A 82 1.33 1.54 10.82
CA LEU A 82 -0.12 1.59 10.90
C LEU A 82 -0.73 0.22 11.23
N MET A 83 -0.22 -0.85 10.62
CA MET A 83 -0.60 -2.23 10.93
C MET A 83 -0.40 -2.54 12.42
N ASN A 84 0.77 -2.20 12.97
CA ASN A 84 1.07 -2.45 14.37
C ASN A 84 0.16 -1.63 15.30
N ALA A 85 -0.02 -0.34 15.02
CA ALA A 85 -0.92 0.52 15.79
C ALA A 85 -2.38 0.01 15.75
N ALA A 86 -2.86 -0.46 14.58
CA ALA A 86 -4.18 -1.05 14.46
C ALA A 86 -4.34 -2.33 15.31
N VAL A 87 -3.30 -3.18 15.36
CA VAL A 87 -3.30 -4.38 16.22
C VAL A 87 -3.33 -4.02 17.70
N GLU A 88 -2.57 -3.01 18.13
CA GLU A 88 -2.56 -2.50 19.50
C GLU A 88 -3.94 -1.96 19.92
N GLN A 89 -4.64 -1.30 19.01
CA GLN A 89 -6.01 -0.82 19.21
C GLN A 89 -7.08 -1.90 19.03
N SER A 90 -6.68 -3.16 18.74
CA SER A 90 -7.59 -4.26 18.41
C SER A 90 -8.48 -4.00 17.18
N ASP A 91 -8.08 -3.04 16.32
CA ASP A 91 -8.72 -2.76 15.04
C ASP A 91 -8.18 -3.75 13.97
N TYR A 92 -8.64 -4.99 14.07
CA TYR A 92 -8.17 -6.05 13.19
C TYR A 92 -8.58 -5.86 11.73
N THR A 93 -9.64 -5.10 11.48
CA THR A 93 -10.07 -4.76 10.11
C THR A 93 -9.03 -3.87 9.43
N SER A 94 -8.66 -2.77 10.06
CA SER A 94 -7.60 -1.88 9.54
C SER A 94 -6.26 -2.60 9.45
N ALA A 95 -5.92 -3.47 10.43
CA ALA A 95 -4.70 -4.26 10.38
C ALA A 95 -4.65 -5.18 9.14
N LEU A 96 -5.74 -5.89 8.83
CA LEU A 96 -5.81 -6.76 7.64
C LEU A 96 -5.78 -5.96 6.33
N HIS A 97 -6.36 -4.76 6.30
CA HIS A 97 -6.22 -3.87 5.13
C HIS A 97 -4.77 -3.41 4.93
N CYS A 98 -4.07 -3.00 5.99
CA CYS A 98 -2.64 -2.68 5.92
C CYS A 98 -1.82 -3.86 5.39
N ILE A 99 -2.07 -5.07 5.91
CA ILE A 99 -1.38 -6.30 5.49
C ILE A 99 -1.58 -6.55 3.99
N LYS A 100 -2.81 -6.41 3.50
CA LYS A 100 -3.11 -6.54 2.07
C LYS A 100 -2.30 -5.53 1.23
N CYS A 101 -2.24 -4.28 1.66
CA CYS A 101 -1.47 -3.24 0.98
C CYS A 101 0.04 -3.51 1.04
N ILE A 102 0.56 -4.00 2.17
CA ILE A 102 1.96 -4.41 2.31
C ILE A 102 2.30 -5.52 1.32
N PHE A 103 1.45 -6.55 1.18
CA PHE A 103 1.68 -7.63 0.22
C PHE A 103 1.58 -7.20 -1.26
N TYR A 104 0.94 -6.08 -1.58
CA TYR A 104 1.03 -5.50 -2.92
C TYR A 104 2.43 -4.98 -3.24
N ILE A 105 3.13 -4.46 -2.22
CA ILE A 105 4.47 -3.89 -2.34
C ILE A 105 5.53 -4.98 -2.19
N ASP A 106 5.43 -5.77 -1.13
CA ASP A 106 6.34 -6.85 -0.75
C ASP A 106 5.55 -8.12 -0.44
N PRO A 107 5.31 -8.98 -1.44
CA PRO A 107 4.50 -10.19 -1.29
C PRO A 107 5.07 -11.21 -0.29
N THR A 108 6.34 -11.08 0.09
CA THR A 108 7.04 -11.98 1.02
C THR A 108 7.38 -11.32 2.35
N ASN A 109 6.71 -10.22 2.69
CA ASN A 109 6.94 -9.49 3.93
C ASN A 109 6.61 -10.36 5.17
N GLU A 110 7.64 -10.77 5.89
CA GLU A 110 7.50 -11.66 7.05
C GLU A 110 6.71 -11.02 8.19
N ALA A 111 6.90 -9.72 8.46
CA ALA A 111 6.18 -9.02 9.53
C ALA A 111 4.66 -8.96 9.26
N ALA A 112 4.28 -8.71 8.02
CA ALA A 112 2.88 -8.74 7.59
C ALA A 112 2.29 -10.15 7.71
N PHE A 113 3.01 -11.18 7.26
CA PHE A 113 2.58 -12.56 7.35
C PHE A 113 2.39 -13.03 8.80
N HIS A 114 3.35 -12.78 9.68
CA HIS A 114 3.22 -13.13 11.10
C HIS A 114 2.06 -12.39 11.78
N THR A 115 1.85 -11.12 11.41
CA THR A 115 0.73 -10.36 11.96
C THR A 115 -0.60 -10.87 11.41
N GLN A 116 -0.69 -11.21 10.12
CA GLN A 116 -1.90 -11.80 9.52
C GLN A 116 -2.30 -13.11 10.22
N THR A 117 -1.35 -14.02 10.38
CA THR A 117 -1.62 -15.32 11.02
C THR A 117 -2.08 -15.15 12.47
N ARG A 118 -1.45 -14.24 13.22
CA ARG A 118 -1.83 -13.92 14.59
C ARG A 118 -3.24 -13.32 14.69
N VAL A 119 -3.58 -12.38 13.81
CA VAL A 119 -4.89 -11.72 13.77
C VAL A 119 -5.98 -12.72 13.38
N LEU A 120 -5.77 -13.50 12.31
CA LEU A 120 -6.74 -14.50 11.86
C LEU A 120 -6.99 -15.58 12.92
N LYS A 121 -5.94 -16.00 13.62
CA LYS A 121 -6.07 -16.93 14.76
C LYS A 121 -6.90 -16.34 15.90
N ARG A 122 -6.68 -15.07 16.26
CA ARG A 122 -7.49 -14.38 17.28
C ARG A 122 -8.95 -14.24 16.90
N LEU A 123 -9.24 -14.03 15.61
CA LEU A 123 -10.59 -13.93 15.08
C LEU A 123 -11.28 -15.29 14.90
N GLY A 124 -10.59 -16.43 15.14
CA GLY A 124 -11.12 -17.76 14.91
C GLY A 124 -11.34 -18.12 13.43
N LYS A 125 -10.71 -17.36 12.51
CA LYS A 125 -10.87 -17.52 11.06
C LYS A 125 -9.94 -18.61 10.51
N THR A 126 -10.19 -19.86 10.90
CA THR A 126 -9.30 -21.00 10.63
C THR A 126 -9.08 -21.23 9.14
N ARG A 127 -10.13 -21.13 8.32
CA ARG A 127 -10.03 -21.31 6.86
C ARG A 127 -9.15 -20.24 6.23
N GLU A 128 -9.43 -18.96 6.52
CA GLU A 128 -8.64 -17.82 6.01
C GLU A 128 -7.17 -17.92 6.46
N LEU A 129 -6.92 -18.44 7.67
CA LEU A 129 -5.57 -18.67 8.18
C LEU A 129 -4.83 -19.74 7.35
N GLN A 130 -5.48 -20.86 7.04
CA GLN A 130 -4.89 -21.91 6.21
C GLN A 130 -4.58 -21.39 4.79
N ASP A 131 -5.55 -20.71 4.18
CA ASP A 131 -5.39 -20.10 2.85
C ASP A 131 -4.23 -19.09 2.83
N ALA A 132 -4.08 -18.26 3.87
CA ALA A 132 -2.98 -17.30 3.99
C ALA A 132 -1.61 -17.98 4.07
N ILE A 133 -1.49 -19.08 4.84
CA ILE A 133 -0.25 -19.85 4.97
C ILE A 133 0.13 -20.50 3.63
N ILE A 134 -0.83 -21.13 2.96
CA ILE A 134 -0.59 -21.76 1.65
C ILE A 134 -0.12 -20.72 0.64
N HIS A 135 -0.87 -19.62 0.51
CA HIS A 135 -0.55 -18.56 -0.44
C HIS A 135 0.82 -17.94 -0.21
N TYR A 136 1.17 -17.67 1.06
CA TYR A 136 2.50 -17.12 1.40
C TYR A 136 3.62 -18.07 1.00
N ASN A 137 3.50 -19.37 1.34
CA ASN A 137 4.50 -20.38 1.00
C ASN A 137 4.66 -20.55 -0.51
N GLU A 138 3.57 -20.58 -1.27
CA GLU A 138 3.61 -20.65 -2.73
C GLU A 138 4.29 -19.42 -3.33
N THR A 139 3.96 -18.22 -2.82
CA THR A 139 4.57 -16.97 -3.25
C THR A 139 6.07 -16.96 -2.95
N TYR A 140 6.45 -17.38 -1.76
CA TYR A 140 7.86 -17.48 -1.35
C TYR A 140 8.65 -18.46 -2.24
N LYS A 141 8.10 -19.65 -2.50
CA LYS A 141 8.70 -20.63 -3.41
C LYS A 141 8.86 -20.09 -4.82
N LYS A 142 7.88 -19.35 -5.31
CA LYS A 142 7.93 -18.73 -6.65
C LYS A 142 9.03 -17.67 -6.77
N MET A 143 9.29 -16.91 -5.70
CA MET A 143 10.25 -15.80 -5.72
C MET A 143 11.68 -16.25 -5.42
N TYR A 144 11.87 -17.22 -4.54
CA TYR A 144 13.20 -17.58 -4.02
C TYR A 144 13.61 -19.05 -4.25
N GLY A 145 12.78 -19.86 -4.93
CA GLY A 145 13.02 -21.30 -5.05
C GLY A 145 12.54 -22.05 -3.80
N GLU A 146 13.02 -23.27 -3.55
CA GLU A 146 12.51 -24.13 -2.48
C GLU A 146 12.38 -23.40 -1.15
N GLY A 147 11.14 -23.41 -0.62
CA GLY A 147 10.76 -22.69 0.58
C GLY A 147 11.54 -23.17 1.81
N LYS A 148 11.70 -22.27 2.78
CA LYS A 148 12.14 -22.65 4.12
C LYS A 148 11.13 -23.66 4.70
N GLU A 149 11.49 -24.96 4.64
CA GLU A 149 10.87 -25.95 5.52
C GLU A 149 11.32 -25.63 6.95
N LYS A 150 10.41 -25.13 7.78
CA LYS A 150 10.50 -25.25 9.23
C LYS A 150 9.10 -25.34 9.82
#